data_6f3921dd502bdea7d7ff1d5e7c9acad3
#
_entry.id   6f3921dd502bdea7d7ff1d5e7c9acad3
#
_cell.length_a   1.000
_cell.length_b   1.000
_cell.length_c   1.000
_cell.angle_alpha   90.00
_cell.angle_beta   90.00
_cell.angle_gamma   90.00
#
_symmetry.space_group_name_H-M   'P 1'
#
loop_
_entity.id
_entity.type
_entity.pdbx_description
1 polymer ?
#
loop_
_entity_poly.entity_id
_entity_poly.type
_entity_poly.pdbx_seq_one_letter_code
_entity_poly.pdbx_strand_id
1 'polypeptide(L)'
;MTTKLVALVLLCIMSGTAMAQEPKVTPLMSKDLPENPGREALMITVEHAPGGSSAIHRHNAHGFVYVLEGSVVMQLKGGQQVTLTPGQTFYEGPDDVHVVTGTQAAPSRRSSSCS
;
A
#
# COMPACT_ATOMS: atom_id res chain seq x y z
N MET A 1 62.93 8.34 8.01
CA MET A 1 62.00 7.44 7.33
C MET A 1 60.67 7.54 8.01
N THR A 2 59.74 8.29 7.45
CA THR A 2 58.43 8.49 8.00
C THR A 2 57.42 7.60 7.29
N THR A 3 56.97 6.58 8.00
CA THR A 3 55.96 5.66 7.49
C THR A 3 54.57 6.32 7.62
N LYS A 4 53.95 6.73 6.51
CA LYS A 4 52.59 7.26 6.53
C LYS A 4 51.61 6.08 6.58
N LEU A 5 50.94 5.96 7.72
CA LEU A 5 49.82 5.02 7.91
C LEU A 5 48.58 5.60 7.20
N VAL A 6 48.19 5.00 6.09
CA VAL A 6 46.97 5.31 5.39
C VAL A 6 45.86 4.51 6.06
N ALA A 7 45.04 5.20 6.88
CA ALA A 7 43.82 4.61 7.43
C ALA A 7 42.76 4.56 6.35
N LEU A 8 42.47 3.36 5.84
CA LEU A 8 41.39 3.10 4.92
C LEU A 8 40.06 3.05 5.74
N VAL A 9 39.32 4.14 5.73
CA VAL A 9 37.97 4.18 6.32
C VAL A 9 37.02 3.44 5.38
N LEU A 10 36.68 2.21 5.74
CA LEU A 10 35.68 1.41 5.06
C LEU A 10 34.29 1.92 5.45
N LEU A 11 33.73 2.80 4.62
CA LEU A 11 32.35 3.30 4.79
C LEU A 11 31.38 2.17 4.38
N CYS A 12 30.93 1.38 5.37
CA CYS A 12 29.84 0.43 5.17
C CYS A 12 28.54 1.20 4.90
N ILE A 13 28.19 1.33 3.61
CA ILE A 13 26.86 1.78 3.21
C ILE A 13 25.90 0.62 3.49
N MET A 14 25.23 0.68 4.63
CA MET A 14 24.10 -0.18 4.94
C MET A 14 22.93 0.25 4.06
N SER A 15 22.85 -0.31 2.86
CA SER A 15 21.65 -0.19 2.02
C SER A 15 20.54 -0.98 2.71
N GLY A 16 19.79 -0.29 3.57
CA GLY A 16 18.56 -0.83 4.12
C GLY A 16 17.57 -1.03 2.97
N THR A 17 17.33 -2.28 2.60
CA THR A 17 16.20 -2.62 1.74
C THR A 17 14.93 -2.27 2.53
N ALA A 18 14.25 -1.20 2.11
CA ALA A 18 12.92 -0.90 2.62
C ALA A 18 12.00 -2.05 2.22
N MET A 19 11.71 -2.95 3.15
CA MET A 19 10.71 -3.99 2.98
C MET A 19 9.36 -3.29 2.82
N ALA A 20 8.63 -3.60 1.72
CA ALA A 20 7.27 -3.15 1.56
C ALA A 20 6.47 -3.65 2.78
N GLN A 21 5.89 -2.71 3.54
CA GLN A 21 5.12 -3.07 4.73
C GLN A 21 3.74 -3.53 4.29
N GLU A 22 3.37 -4.76 4.66
CA GLU A 22 2.06 -5.32 4.39
C GLU A 22 0.96 -4.46 5.04
N PRO A 23 -0.18 -4.30 4.40
CA PRO A 23 -1.28 -3.54 4.95
C PRO A 23 -1.87 -4.23 6.18
N LYS A 24 -2.35 -3.44 7.13
CA LYS A 24 -3.13 -3.93 8.26
C LYS A 24 -4.58 -4.10 7.85
N VAL A 25 -5.06 -5.33 7.92
CA VAL A 25 -6.46 -5.67 7.63
C VAL A 25 -7.22 -5.92 8.93
N THR A 26 -8.32 -5.20 9.12
CA THR A 26 -9.17 -5.35 10.30
C THR A 26 -10.59 -5.75 9.88
N PRO A 27 -11.06 -6.96 10.22
CA PRO A 27 -12.44 -7.36 9.99
C PRO A 27 -13.41 -6.54 10.85
N LEU A 28 -14.49 -6.05 10.24
CA LEU A 28 -15.54 -5.29 10.92
C LEU A 28 -16.82 -6.10 11.06
N MET A 29 -17.21 -6.82 10.01
CA MET A 29 -18.44 -7.61 9.97
C MET A 29 -18.32 -8.72 8.94
N SER A 30 -18.91 -9.85 9.25
CA SER A 30 -19.13 -10.95 8.30
C SER A 30 -20.59 -11.36 8.38
N LYS A 31 -21.20 -11.69 7.23
CA LYS A 31 -22.58 -12.11 7.13
C LYS A 31 -22.73 -13.16 6.04
N ASP A 32 -23.20 -14.35 6.43
CA ASP A 32 -23.62 -15.36 5.46
C ASP A 32 -24.79 -14.86 4.61
N LEU A 33 -24.79 -15.21 3.35
CA LEU A 33 -25.82 -14.85 2.38
C LEU A 33 -26.66 -16.11 2.07
N PRO A 34 -27.75 -16.35 2.82
CA PRO A 34 -28.51 -17.60 2.71
C PRO A 34 -29.16 -17.81 1.32
N GLU A 35 -29.43 -16.71 0.60
CA GLU A 35 -29.91 -16.77 -0.78
C GLU A 35 -28.83 -17.20 -1.79
N ASN A 36 -27.58 -17.19 -1.37
CA ASN A 36 -26.40 -17.60 -2.17
C ASN A 36 -25.55 -18.56 -1.34
N PRO A 37 -25.92 -19.84 -1.25
CA PRO A 37 -25.22 -20.83 -0.42
C PRO A 37 -23.71 -20.88 -0.70
N GLY A 38 -22.91 -20.88 0.36
CA GLY A 38 -21.43 -20.85 0.29
C GLY A 38 -20.83 -19.46 0.02
N ARG A 39 -21.65 -18.41 0.08
CA ARG A 39 -21.22 -17.02 -0.06
C ARG A 39 -21.44 -16.25 1.22
N GLU A 40 -20.52 -15.32 1.50
CA GLU A 40 -20.62 -14.37 2.61
C GLU A 40 -20.29 -12.95 2.14
N ALA A 41 -20.82 -11.97 2.84
CA ALA A 41 -20.36 -10.60 2.74
C ALA A 41 -19.37 -10.34 3.88
N LEU A 42 -18.21 -9.77 3.56
CA LEU A 42 -17.19 -9.39 4.52
C LEU A 42 -16.92 -7.89 4.41
N MET A 43 -17.01 -7.19 5.54
CA MET A 43 -16.62 -5.79 5.64
C MET A 43 -15.31 -5.68 6.42
N ILE A 44 -14.35 -4.99 5.85
CA ILE A 44 -13.02 -4.81 6.42
C ILE A 44 -12.57 -3.36 6.30
N THR A 45 -11.61 -2.96 7.13
CA THR A 45 -10.75 -1.82 6.83
C THR A 45 -9.36 -2.31 6.47
N VAL A 46 -8.73 -1.58 5.56
CA VAL A 46 -7.34 -1.82 5.12
C VAL A 46 -6.56 -0.54 5.33
N GLU A 47 -5.50 -0.62 6.13
CA GLU A 47 -4.64 0.51 6.45
C GLU A 47 -3.24 0.25 5.87
N HIS A 48 -2.78 1.16 5.02
CA HIS A 48 -1.41 1.15 4.53
C HIS A 48 -0.57 2.19 5.29
N ALA A 49 0.64 1.83 5.67
CA ALA A 49 1.61 2.81 6.14
C ALA A 49 1.91 3.84 5.04
N PRO A 50 2.33 5.08 5.37
CA PRO A 50 2.76 6.06 4.38
C PRO A 50 3.81 5.48 3.43
N GLY A 51 3.54 5.53 2.10
CA GLY A 51 4.39 4.90 1.08
C GLY A 51 4.33 3.37 1.04
N GLY A 52 3.48 2.74 1.86
CA GLY A 52 3.26 1.31 1.86
C GLY A 52 2.47 0.82 0.65
N SER A 53 2.67 -0.44 0.28
CA SER A 53 1.96 -1.07 -0.84
C SER A 53 1.67 -2.53 -0.53
N SER A 54 0.63 -3.06 -1.16
CA SER A 54 0.34 -4.48 -1.16
C SER A 54 1.12 -5.20 -2.28
N ALA A 55 1.43 -6.47 -2.07
CA ALA A 55 1.91 -7.33 -3.14
C ALA A 55 0.83 -7.50 -4.22
N ILE A 56 1.24 -7.90 -5.43
CA ILE A 56 0.30 -8.23 -6.51
C ILE A 56 -0.63 -9.34 -6.03
N HIS A 57 -1.92 -9.13 -6.11
CA HIS A 57 -2.92 -10.08 -5.62
C HIS A 57 -4.26 -9.98 -6.36
N ARG A 58 -5.12 -10.95 -6.08
CA ARG A 58 -6.48 -11.04 -6.59
C ARG A 58 -7.39 -11.52 -5.45
N HIS A 59 -8.63 -11.04 -5.44
CA HIS A 59 -9.68 -11.53 -4.56
C HIS A 59 -10.67 -12.39 -5.34
N ASN A 60 -11.09 -13.52 -4.78
CA ASN A 60 -12.20 -14.31 -5.35
C ASN A 60 -13.54 -13.75 -4.86
N ALA A 61 -13.75 -12.46 -5.08
CA ALA A 61 -14.89 -11.71 -4.58
C ALA A 61 -15.16 -10.47 -5.44
N HIS A 62 -16.37 -9.92 -5.31
CA HIS A 62 -16.65 -8.55 -5.74
C HIS A 62 -16.28 -7.61 -4.61
N GLY A 63 -15.40 -6.67 -4.87
CA GLY A 63 -14.94 -5.67 -3.91
C GLY A 63 -15.48 -4.29 -4.24
N PHE A 64 -15.96 -3.59 -3.21
CA PHE A 64 -16.37 -2.20 -3.28
C PHE A 64 -15.51 -1.42 -2.28
N VAL A 65 -14.60 -0.62 -2.81
CA VAL A 65 -13.67 0.17 -2.01
C VAL A 65 -14.24 1.56 -1.80
N TYR A 66 -14.14 2.06 -0.59
CA TYR A 66 -14.45 3.44 -0.23
C TYR A 66 -13.28 4.01 0.57
N VAL A 67 -12.71 5.11 0.12
CA VAL A 67 -11.56 5.73 0.79
C VAL A 67 -12.03 6.58 1.96
N LEU A 68 -11.53 6.28 3.15
CA LEU A 68 -11.85 7.00 4.39
C LEU A 68 -10.87 8.15 4.64
N GLU A 69 -9.57 7.89 4.48
CA GLU A 69 -8.49 8.83 4.79
C GLU A 69 -7.32 8.69 3.82
N GLY A 70 -6.58 9.77 3.63
CA GLY A 70 -5.40 9.79 2.79
C GLY A 70 -5.70 9.61 1.31
N SER A 71 -4.71 9.18 0.54
CA SER A 71 -4.90 8.84 -0.87
C SER A 71 -4.38 7.44 -1.15
N VAL A 72 -5.14 6.70 -1.95
CA VAL A 72 -4.84 5.33 -2.35
C VAL A 72 -4.61 5.29 -3.85
N VAL A 73 -3.49 4.71 -4.26
CA VAL A 73 -3.17 4.47 -5.66
C VAL A 73 -3.56 3.04 -6.00
N MET A 74 -4.35 2.85 -7.03
CA MET A 74 -4.81 1.54 -7.47
C MET A 74 -4.64 1.36 -8.97
N GLN A 75 -4.29 0.15 -9.38
CA GLN A 75 -4.26 -0.26 -10.78
C GLN A 75 -4.59 -1.74 -10.89
N LEU A 76 -5.55 -2.05 -11.74
CA LEU A 76 -5.83 -3.41 -12.18
C LEU A 76 -5.00 -3.75 -13.42
N LYS A 77 -4.66 -5.01 -13.59
CA LYS A 77 -3.95 -5.49 -14.78
C LYS A 77 -4.73 -5.13 -16.04
N GLY A 78 -4.08 -4.47 -16.99
CA GLY A 78 -4.69 -3.99 -18.23
C GLY A 78 -5.46 -2.67 -18.12
N GLY A 79 -5.59 -2.10 -16.93
CA GLY A 79 -6.23 -0.82 -16.66
C GLY A 79 -5.25 0.32 -16.43
N GLN A 80 -5.80 1.52 -16.26
CA GLN A 80 -5.02 2.71 -15.91
C GLN A 80 -4.84 2.82 -14.39
N GLN A 81 -3.72 3.38 -13.97
CA GLN A 81 -3.50 3.74 -12.58
C GLN A 81 -4.39 4.92 -12.20
N VAL A 82 -5.06 4.81 -11.07
CA VAL A 82 -5.90 5.85 -10.49
C VAL A 82 -5.44 6.19 -9.08
N THR A 83 -5.59 7.44 -8.69
CA THR A 83 -5.40 7.90 -7.31
C THR A 83 -6.75 8.30 -6.76
N LEU A 84 -7.14 7.67 -5.66
CA LEU A 84 -8.40 7.87 -4.97
C LEU A 84 -8.17 8.69 -3.71
N THR A 85 -9.06 9.65 -3.48
CA THR A 85 -9.06 10.50 -2.27
C THR A 85 -10.31 10.20 -1.42
N PRO A 86 -10.40 10.70 -0.17
CA PRO A 86 -11.53 10.41 0.71
C PRO A 86 -12.88 10.67 0.05
N GLY A 87 -13.82 9.73 0.22
CA GLY A 87 -15.14 9.76 -0.40
C GLY A 87 -15.21 9.17 -1.80
N GLN A 88 -14.10 8.84 -2.42
CA GLN A 88 -14.07 8.18 -3.72
C GLN A 88 -14.15 6.66 -3.59
N THR A 89 -14.65 6.03 -4.64
CA THR A 89 -14.92 4.60 -4.69
C THR A 89 -14.18 3.92 -5.83
N PHE A 90 -13.96 2.63 -5.67
CA PHE A 90 -13.37 1.76 -6.69
C PHE A 90 -14.05 0.40 -6.65
N TYR A 91 -14.29 -0.19 -7.80
CA TYR A 91 -14.84 -1.54 -7.90
C TYR A 91 -13.79 -2.50 -8.45
N GLU A 92 -13.76 -3.70 -7.90
CA GLU A 92 -12.95 -4.82 -8.36
C GLU A 92 -13.79 -6.09 -8.44
N GLY A 93 -13.62 -6.85 -9.51
CA GLY A 93 -14.27 -8.14 -9.71
C GLY A 93 -13.38 -9.31 -9.29
N PRO A 94 -13.93 -10.54 -9.30
CA PRO A 94 -13.21 -11.75 -8.88
C PRO A 94 -12.03 -12.13 -9.79
N ASP A 95 -12.01 -11.64 -11.02
CA ASP A 95 -10.95 -11.91 -11.99
C ASP A 95 -9.92 -10.78 -12.09
N ASP A 96 -10.15 -9.69 -11.39
CA ASP A 96 -9.27 -8.53 -11.41
C ASP A 96 -8.01 -8.78 -10.59
N VAL A 97 -6.86 -8.49 -11.19
CA VAL A 97 -5.55 -8.59 -10.54
C VAL A 97 -5.06 -7.18 -10.21
N HIS A 98 -4.85 -6.91 -8.93
CA HIS A 98 -4.21 -5.68 -8.49
C HIS A 98 -2.72 -5.73 -8.78
N VAL A 99 -2.25 -4.88 -9.67
CA VAL A 99 -0.81 -4.72 -9.96
C VAL A 99 -0.21 -3.57 -9.18
N VAL A 100 -1.03 -2.60 -8.77
CA VAL A 100 -0.65 -1.52 -7.85
C VAL A 100 -1.78 -1.32 -6.83
N THR A 101 -1.43 -1.36 -5.56
CA THR A 101 -2.29 -0.94 -4.45
C THR A 101 -1.38 -0.37 -3.36
N GLY A 102 -1.57 0.88 -3.01
CA GLY A 102 -0.72 1.49 -1.99
C GLY A 102 -1.09 2.93 -1.70
N THR A 103 -0.32 3.53 -0.81
CA THR A 103 -0.44 4.94 -0.45
C THR A 103 0.77 5.71 -0.92
N GLN A 104 0.57 6.99 -1.24
CA GLN A 104 1.70 7.87 -1.51
C GLN A 104 2.48 8.12 -0.21
N ALA A 105 3.81 8.26 -0.33
CA ALA A 105 4.60 8.73 0.79
C ALA A 105 4.09 10.11 1.23
N ALA A 106 4.04 10.35 2.55
CA ALA A 106 3.72 11.68 3.06
C ALA A 106 4.69 12.70 2.44
N PRO A 107 4.21 13.89 2.01
CA PRO A 107 5.09 14.91 1.47
C PRO A 107 6.15 15.26 2.53
N SER A 108 7.40 15.18 2.14
CA SER A 108 8.50 15.61 3.01
C SER A 108 8.26 17.08 3.38
N ARG A 109 8.11 17.38 4.67
CA ARG A 109 8.11 18.77 5.13
C ARG A 109 9.46 19.36 4.77
N ARG A 110 9.51 20.16 3.73
CA ARG A 110 10.64 21.05 3.53
C ARG A 110 10.65 22.01 4.73
N SER A 111 11.61 21.83 5.58
CA SER A 111 11.92 22.88 6.55
C SER A 111 12.39 24.09 5.74
N SER A 112 11.51 25.05 5.52
CA SER A 112 11.92 26.36 5.08
C SER A 112 12.62 27.01 6.25
N SER A 113 13.94 26.87 6.34
CA SER A 113 14.76 27.75 7.14
C SER A 113 14.73 29.11 6.45
N CYS A 114 13.89 30.00 6.97
CA CYS A 114 13.95 31.41 6.67
C CYS A 114 15.16 31.97 7.41
N SER A 115 16.19 32.37 6.69
CA SER A 115 17.26 33.19 7.23
C SER A 115 16.88 34.67 7.08
#